data_aa2c351b964e6dae0808f52ace9f7c12
#
_entry.id   aa2c351b964e6dae0808f52ace9f7c12
#
_cell.length_a   1.000
_cell.length_b   1.000
_cell.length_c   1.000
_cell.angle_alpha   90.00
_cell.angle_beta   90.00
_cell.angle_gamma   90.00
#
_symmetry.space_group_name_H-M   'P 1'
#
loop_
_entity.id
_entity.type
_entity.pdbx_description
1 polymer ?
#
loop_
_entity_poly.entity_id
_entity_poly.type
_entity_poly.pdbx_seq_one_letter_code
_entity_poly.pdbx_strand_id
1 'polypeptide(L)'
;MAERGIIEFANDGSSAHELTLRALIIGVILGALLTAANTYLGLQLGMTVSASIPAAVLSMIILRSMRLKDVTILENNLVQTMASAGESLAAGVIFTVPALLVMGMEMRLVETFIIAVLGGILGTMFTITLRRVFIVEEELPYPEGVACREVLVAGEKGGAGMTAIIYALGLGAMYGWVTKGFKIIGKHGEPHLSGAIDFLGTRLYIGFEMSLALVSVGYIVGIRIASFIFLGGVIGFGVLVPILGILQGWPVGMDPAEAFMALWSQHIRFVGVGAMVVGGIYTLWSMRSTIASGVSKAIKGARDDGTGPVAREEQDIDIRTTFFVAGFIAFLTFLFYWYSIGNIVLAFVGALFLAVAAFFFSAVAGYIAGVV
;
A
#
# COMPACT_ATOMS: atom_id res chain seq x y z
N MET A 1 31.96 -0.23 -8.93
CA MET A 1 32.56 0.77 -8.04
C MET A 1 31.54 1.41 -7.09
N ALA A 2 30.26 1.56 -7.46
CA ALA A 2 29.22 2.09 -6.56
C ALA A 2 28.81 1.14 -5.43
N GLU A 3 28.87 -0.18 -5.65
CA GLU A 3 28.54 -1.19 -4.64
C GLU A 3 29.53 -1.22 -3.46
N ARG A 4 30.81 -0.96 -3.71
CA ARG A 4 31.81 -0.92 -2.62
C ARG A 4 31.60 0.24 -1.64
N GLY A 5 31.14 1.39 -2.09
CA GLY A 5 30.98 2.56 -1.24
C GLY A 5 29.91 2.43 -0.15
N ILE A 6 28.81 1.70 -0.41
CA ILE A 6 27.72 1.50 0.55
C ILE A 6 28.09 0.41 1.56
N ILE A 7 28.78 -0.63 1.12
CA ILE A 7 29.30 -1.69 1.99
C ILE A 7 30.43 -1.17 2.90
N GLU A 8 31.24 -0.21 2.43
CA GLU A 8 32.26 0.46 3.25
C GLU A 8 31.65 1.29 4.40
N PHE A 9 30.51 1.99 4.16
CA PHE A 9 29.81 2.74 5.21
C PHE A 9 29.24 1.83 6.31
N ALA A 10 28.84 0.61 5.98
CA ALA A 10 28.34 -0.36 6.95
C ALA A 10 29.46 -1.09 7.71
N ASN A 11 30.63 -1.28 7.06
CA ASN A 11 31.77 -2.04 7.62
C ASN A 11 32.79 -1.21 8.40
N ASP A 12 32.71 0.12 8.34
CA ASP A 12 33.76 1.00 8.90
C ASP A 12 33.71 1.11 10.44
N GLY A 13 32.91 0.29 11.13
CA GLY A 13 32.84 0.31 12.61
C GLY A 13 32.42 1.68 13.18
N SER A 14 32.24 2.69 12.33
CA SER A 14 31.69 3.98 12.69
C SER A 14 30.25 3.78 13.10
N SER A 15 29.88 4.24 14.29
CA SER A 15 28.50 4.32 14.76
C SER A 15 27.71 5.32 13.91
N ALA A 16 27.48 4.96 12.63
CA ALA A 16 26.64 5.75 11.76
C ALA A 16 25.26 5.86 12.42
N HIS A 17 24.84 7.07 12.74
CA HIS A 17 23.57 7.32 13.39
C HIS A 17 22.44 6.89 12.46
N GLU A 18 21.81 5.78 12.78
CA GLU A 18 20.68 5.21 12.06
C GLU A 18 19.36 5.60 12.73
N LEU A 19 19.22 5.25 14.00
CA LEU A 19 18.04 5.51 14.82
C LEU A 19 18.24 6.82 15.62
N THR A 20 17.86 7.95 15.04
CA THR A 20 17.90 9.23 15.71
C THR A 20 16.53 9.76 16.06
N LEU A 21 16.42 10.52 17.15
CA LEU A 21 15.13 11.08 17.57
C LEU A 21 14.54 12.01 16.48
N ARG A 22 15.40 12.74 15.77
CA ARG A 22 14.96 13.62 14.64
C ARG A 22 14.35 12.79 13.50
N ALA A 23 14.99 11.67 13.14
CA ALA A 23 14.48 10.79 12.10
C ALA A 23 13.13 10.15 12.51
N LEU A 24 12.99 9.75 13.78
CA LEU A 24 11.72 9.24 14.31
C LEU A 24 10.60 10.30 14.22
N ILE A 25 10.87 11.53 14.67
CA ILE A 25 9.87 12.62 14.64
C ILE A 25 9.46 12.93 13.18
N ILE A 26 10.45 13.10 12.29
CA ILE A 26 10.19 13.38 10.88
C ILE A 26 9.43 12.20 10.22
N GLY A 27 9.82 10.97 10.52
CA GLY A 27 9.16 9.75 10.02
C GLY A 27 7.70 9.66 10.43
N VAL A 28 7.39 9.97 11.70
CA VAL A 28 6.00 10.00 12.19
C VAL A 28 5.19 11.10 11.50
N ILE A 29 5.74 12.31 11.37
CA ILE A 29 5.05 13.44 10.75
C ILE A 29 4.80 13.16 9.26
N LEU A 30 5.82 12.73 8.52
CA LEU A 30 5.68 12.37 7.10
C LEU A 30 4.75 11.17 6.93
N GLY A 31 4.85 10.17 7.79
CA GLY A 31 3.94 9.03 7.79
C GLY A 31 2.49 9.46 7.94
N ALA A 32 2.18 10.32 8.91
CA ALA A 32 0.83 10.83 9.10
C ALA A 32 0.32 11.64 7.88
N LEU A 33 1.16 12.51 7.31
CA LEU A 33 0.80 13.32 6.14
C LEU A 33 0.58 12.46 4.89
N LEU A 34 1.48 11.51 4.61
CA LEU A 34 1.38 10.64 3.46
C LEU A 34 0.23 9.63 3.61
N THR A 35 -0.02 9.14 4.84
CA THR A 35 -1.20 8.31 5.16
C THR A 35 -2.49 9.07 4.86
N ALA A 36 -2.60 10.32 5.30
CA ALA A 36 -3.79 11.15 5.03
C ALA A 36 -3.96 11.41 3.53
N ALA A 37 -2.87 11.74 2.82
CA ALA A 37 -2.90 11.96 1.38
C ALA A 37 -3.30 10.70 0.62
N ASN A 38 -2.74 9.54 0.97
CA ASN A 38 -3.06 8.28 0.32
C ASN A 38 -4.46 7.78 0.65
N THR A 39 -4.94 8.02 1.89
CA THR A 39 -6.33 7.77 2.26
C THR A 39 -7.29 8.59 1.40
N TYR A 40 -7.01 9.88 1.22
CA TYR A 40 -7.81 10.75 0.36
C TYR A 40 -7.82 10.26 -1.09
N LEU A 41 -6.65 9.95 -1.65
CA LEU A 41 -6.54 9.41 -3.01
C LEU A 41 -7.25 8.08 -3.15
N GLY A 42 -7.06 7.17 -2.20
CA GLY A 42 -7.69 5.85 -2.22
C GLY A 42 -9.21 5.88 -2.18
N LEU A 43 -9.79 6.78 -1.38
CA LEU A 43 -11.24 6.98 -1.35
C LEU A 43 -11.78 7.64 -2.62
N GLN A 44 -10.99 8.50 -3.27
CA GLN A 44 -11.38 9.17 -4.51
C GLN A 44 -11.23 8.26 -5.75
N LEU A 45 -10.10 7.58 -5.87
CA LEU A 45 -9.71 6.85 -7.07
C LEU A 45 -9.96 5.33 -6.96
N GLY A 46 -10.27 4.82 -5.78
CA GLY A 46 -10.40 3.39 -5.53
C GLY A 46 -9.08 2.61 -5.58
N MET A 47 -7.95 3.32 -5.52
CA MET A 47 -6.60 2.73 -5.51
C MET A 47 -5.66 3.55 -4.63
N THR A 48 -4.63 2.90 -4.12
CA THR A 48 -3.54 3.54 -3.38
C THR A 48 -2.27 3.52 -4.20
N VAL A 49 -1.38 4.48 -3.95
CA VAL A 49 -0.09 4.61 -4.62
C VAL A 49 1.00 4.48 -3.56
N SER A 50 2.05 3.71 -3.85
CA SER A 50 3.19 3.65 -2.95
C SER A 50 3.84 5.02 -2.75
N ALA A 51 4.02 5.39 -1.49
CA ALA A 51 4.67 6.64 -1.11
C ALA A 51 6.16 6.45 -0.75
N SER A 52 6.74 5.28 -0.96
CA SER A 52 8.14 4.98 -0.62
C SER A 52 9.11 5.96 -1.28
N ILE A 53 8.99 6.17 -2.59
CA ILE A 53 9.84 7.11 -3.33
C ILE A 53 9.59 8.57 -2.94
N PRO A 54 8.34 9.08 -2.90
CA PRO A 54 8.05 10.42 -2.37
C PRO A 54 8.56 10.63 -0.95
N ALA A 55 8.40 9.64 -0.07
CA ALA A 55 8.89 9.69 1.29
C ALA A 55 10.41 9.82 1.37
N ALA A 56 11.15 9.04 0.57
CA ALA A 56 12.62 9.12 0.49
C ALA A 56 13.08 10.53 0.07
N VAL A 57 12.43 11.11 -0.92
CA VAL A 57 12.78 12.45 -1.41
C VAL A 57 12.43 13.54 -0.40
N LEU A 58 11.23 13.50 0.16
CA LEU A 58 10.82 14.47 1.18
C LEU A 58 11.72 14.40 2.42
N SER A 59 12.07 13.19 2.85
CA SER A 59 13.03 12.95 3.92
C SER A 59 14.37 13.65 3.65
N MET A 60 14.94 13.43 2.48
CA MET A 60 16.21 14.05 2.09
C MET A 60 16.12 15.59 2.04
N ILE A 61 15.03 16.13 1.49
CA ILE A 61 14.81 17.57 1.43
C ILE A 61 14.74 18.15 2.84
N ILE A 62 13.96 17.57 3.73
CA ILE A 62 13.75 18.05 5.09
C ILE A 62 15.07 17.98 5.88
N LEU A 63 15.71 16.82 5.92
CA LEU A 63 16.95 16.63 6.68
C LEU A 63 18.09 17.53 6.20
N ARG A 64 18.22 17.73 4.89
CA ARG A 64 19.20 18.66 4.33
C ARG A 64 18.87 20.12 4.57
N SER A 65 17.59 20.50 4.56
CA SER A 65 17.17 21.88 4.83
C SER A 65 17.49 22.30 6.27
N MET A 66 17.56 21.35 7.18
CA MET A 66 17.99 21.58 8.57
C MET A 66 19.48 21.91 8.71
N ARG A 67 20.24 21.87 7.61
CA ARG A 67 21.70 22.17 7.55
C ARG A 67 22.54 21.41 8.58
N LEU A 68 22.12 20.23 8.95
CA LEU A 68 22.84 19.35 9.88
C LEU A 68 23.98 18.65 9.13
N LYS A 69 25.18 18.66 9.71
CA LYS A 69 26.38 18.09 9.08
C LYS A 69 26.42 16.55 9.10
N ASP A 70 25.62 15.93 9.97
CA ASP A 70 25.70 14.50 10.29
C ASP A 70 24.48 13.70 9.80
N VAL A 71 23.87 14.14 8.69
CA VAL A 71 22.74 13.40 8.08
C VAL A 71 23.28 12.22 7.28
N THR A 72 22.82 11.03 7.61
CA THR A 72 23.23 9.79 6.94
C THR A 72 22.14 9.27 6.01
N ILE A 73 22.52 8.45 5.02
CA ILE A 73 21.57 7.73 4.17
C ILE A 73 20.70 6.78 5.00
N LEU A 74 21.21 6.25 6.12
CA LEU A 74 20.49 5.37 7.02
C LEU A 74 19.35 6.10 7.74
N GLU A 75 19.57 7.35 8.18
CA GLU A 75 18.48 8.19 8.70
C GLU A 75 17.39 8.45 7.67
N ASN A 76 17.78 8.76 6.42
CA ASN A 76 16.83 8.95 5.33
C ASN A 76 16.03 7.68 5.07
N ASN A 77 16.68 6.52 5.08
CA ASN A 77 16.01 5.23 4.93
C ASN A 77 15.04 4.95 6.08
N LEU A 78 15.40 5.27 7.31
CA LEU A 78 14.50 5.12 8.46
C LEU A 78 13.24 5.98 8.30
N VAL A 79 13.40 7.26 7.97
CA VAL A 79 12.27 8.18 7.75
C VAL A 79 11.37 7.68 6.62
N GLN A 80 11.97 7.25 5.50
CA GLN A 80 11.26 6.69 4.36
C GLN A 80 10.46 5.45 4.76
N THR A 81 11.09 4.51 5.48
CA THR A 81 10.44 3.27 5.91
C THR A 81 9.26 3.54 6.85
N MET A 82 9.43 4.46 7.81
CA MET A 82 8.34 4.84 8.72
C MET A 82 7.18 5.51 7.97
N ALA A 83 7.49 6.40 7.04
CA ALA A 83 6.49 7.11 6.25
C ALA A 83 5.73 6.14 5.32
N SER A 84 6.44 5.22 4.68
CA SER A 84 5.85 4.18 3.84
C SER A 84 4.99 3.19 4.63
N ALA A 85 5.41 2.81 5.84
CA ALA A 85 4.62 1.94 6.71
C ALA A 85 3.27 2.58 7.08
N GLY A 86 3.26 3.88 7.40
CA GLY A 86 2.03 4.62 7.68
C GLY A 86 1.11 4.69 6.47
N GLU A 87 1.65 4.98 5.31
CA GLU A 87 0.92 5.04 4.05
C GLU A 87 0.32 3.68 3.67
N SER A 88 1.06 2.61 3.82
CA SER A 88 0.58 1.24 3.54
C SER A 88 -0.57 0.83 4.46
N LEU A 89 -0.56 1.28 5.72
CA LEU A 89 -1.67 1.06 6.65
C LEU A 89 -2.97 1.71 6.14
N ALA A 90 -2.88 2.87 5.49
CA ALA A 90 -4.06 3.52 4.90
C ALA A 90 -4.81 2.60 3.94
N ALA A 91 -4.11 1.85 3.09
CA ALA A 91 -4.71 0.90 2.16
C ALA A 91 -5.54 -0.18 2.90
N GLY A 92 -5.01 -0.74 3.99
CA GLY A 92 -5.73 -1.71 4.81
C GLY A 92 -7.03 -1.13 5.40
N VAL A 93 -7.00 0.11 5.86
CA VAL A 93 -8.16 0.77 6.49
C VAL A 93 -9.21 1.16 5.46
N ILE A 94 -8.83 1.82 4.36
CA ILE A 94 -9.80 2.36 3.38
C ILE A 94 -10.55 1.28 2.59
N PHE A 95 -9.98 0.10 2.44
CA PHE A 95 -10.65 -1.00 1.74
C PHE A 95 -11.45 -1.93 2.66
N THR A 96 -11.32 -1.79 3.98
CA THR A 96 -12.02 -2.64 4.95
C THR A 96 -13.06 -1.88 5.75
N VAL A 97 -12.70 -0.73 6.33
CA VAL A 97 -13.57 0.02 7.23
C VAL A 97 -14.86 0.53 6.57
N PRO A 98 -14.88 0.99 5.31
CA PRO A 98 -16.14 1.38 4.66
C PRO A 98 -17.17 0.26 4.55
N ALA A 99 -16.74 -1.01 4.59
CA ALA A 99 -17.67 -2.14 4.64
C ALA A 99 -18.59 -2.09 5.87
N LEU A 100 -18.08 -1.65 7.02
CA LEU A 100 -18.88 -1.47 8.24
C LEU A 100 -20.01 -0.45 8.02
N LEU A 101 -19.70 0.67 7.35
CA LEU A 101 -20.69 1.69 7.01
C LEU A 101 -21.78 1.15 6.07
N VAL A 102 -21.37 0.36 5.05
CA VAL A 102 -22.31 -0.29 4.12
C VAL A 102 -23.21 -1.30 4.84
N MET A 103 -22.69 -1.95 5.90
CA MET A 103 -23.46 -2.86 6.75
C MET A 103 -24.35 -2.12 7.77
N GLY A 104 -24.36 -0.78 7.78
CA GLY A 104 -25.12 0.02 8.73
C GLY A 104 -24.53 0.09 10.13
N MET A 105 -23.25 -0.28 10.28
CA MET A 105 -22.53 -0.22 11.56
C MET A 105 -21.86 1.14 11.73
N GLU A 106 -21.81 1.62 12.97
CA GLU A 106 -21.08 2.87 13.27
C GLU A 106 -19.57 2.64 13.24
N MET A 107 -18.87 3.57 12.63
CA MET A 107 -17.41 3.56 12.64
C MET A 107 -16.90 4.23 13.93
N ARG A 108 -16.31 3.45 14.82
CA ARG A 108 -15.71 3.91 16.06
C ARG A 108 -14.21 4.13 15.88
N LEU A 109 -13.78 5.39 15.82
CA LEU A 109 -12.39 5.75 15.54
C LEU A 109 -11.38 5.12 16.50
N VAL A 110 -11.70 5.11 17.81
CA VAL A 110 -10.78 4.56 18.83
C VAL A 110 -10.62 3.05 18.66
N GLU A 111 -11.71 2.32 18.41
CA GLU A 111 -11.67 0.88 18.20
C GLU A 111 -10.90 0.55 16.90
N THR A 112 -11.17 1.29 15.84
CA THR A 112 -10.43 1.15 14.55
C THR A 112 -8.93 1.42 14.74
N PHE A 113 -8.57 2.45 15.49
CA PHE A 113 -7.18 2.77 15.80
C PHE A 113 -6.50 1.65 16.60
N ILE A 114 -7.15 1.13 17.64
CA ILE A 114 -6.60 0.02 18.45
C ILE A 114 -6.39 -1.22 17.60
N ILE A 115 -7.37 -1.59 16.77
CA ILE A 115 -7.26 -2.75 15.86
C ILE A 115 -6.11 -2.55 14.88
N ALA A 116 -5.98 -1.36 14.29
CA ALA A 116 -4.92 -1.04 13.36
C ALA A 116 -3.51 -1.14 14.01
N VAL A 117 -3.36 -0.64 15.24
CA VAL A 117 -2.10 -0.72 15.99
C VAL A 117 -1.77 -2.18 16.33
N LEU A 118 -2.73 -2.94 16.89
CA LEU A 118 -2.50 -4.33 17.24
C LEU A 118 -2.17 -5.18 16.00
N GLY A 119 -2.93 -5.00 14.91
CA GLY A 119 -2.68 -5.68 13.65
C GLY A 119 -1.35 -5.30 13.02
N GLY A 120 -0.98 -4.02 13.05
CA GLY A 120 0.29 -3.52 12.52
C GLY A 120 1.50 -4.09 13.26
N ILE A 121 1.46 -4.11 14.59
CA ILE A 121 2.56 -4.71 15.40
C ILE A 121 2.65 -6.21 15.13
N LEU A 122 1.51 -6.91 15.11
CA LEU A 122 1.48 -8.35 14.85
C LEU A 122 2.04 -8.67 13.45
N GLY A 123 1.62 -7.92 12.43
CA GLY A 123 2.13 -8.04 11.07
C GLY A 123 3.62 -7.80 10.98
N THR A 124 4.15 -6.78 11.67
CA THR A 124 5.59 -6.50 11.73
C THR A 124 6.36 -7.65 12.35
N MET A 125 5.87 -8.23 13.45
CA MET A 125 6.54 -9.39 14.08
C MET A 125 6.61 -10.57 13.11
N PHE A 126 5.55 -10.84 12.37
CA PHE A 126 5.57 -11.90 11.37
C PHE A 126 6.48 -11.57 10.18
N THR A 127 6.50 -10.31 9.74
CA THR A 127 7.39 -9.88 8.65
C THR A 127 8.87 -10.04 9.02
N ILE A 128 9.27 -9.74 10.26
CA ILE A 128 10.64 -9.97 10.74
C ILE A 128 11.01 -11.45 10.58
N THR A 129 10.11 -12.35 10.98
CA THR A 129 10.34 -13.80 10.84
C THR A 129 10.45 -14.24 9.37
N LEU A 130 9.65 -13.64 8.49
CA LEU A 130 9.60 -13.97 7.06
C LEU A 130 10.71 -13.31 6.24
N ARG A 131 11.31 -12.22 6.75
CA ARG A 131 12.38 -11.48 6.07
C ARG A 131 13.53 -12.39 5.66
N ARG A 132 14.02 -13.21 6.59
CA ARG A 132 15.12 -14.15 6.31
C ARG A 132 14.79 -15.07 5.15
N VAL A 133 13.57 -15.61 5.14
CA VAL A 133 13.13 -16.53 4.08
C VAL A 133 13.06 -15.84 2.73
N PHE A 134 12.41 -14.69 2.65
CA PHE A 134 12.14 -14.05 1.37
C PHE A 134 13.32 -13.25 0.82
N ILE A 135 14.11 -12.62 1.68
CA ILE A 135 15.20 -11.74 1.26
C ILE A 135 16.54 -12.47 1.22
N VAL A 136 16.83 -13.31 2.23
CA VAL A 136 18.15 -13.93 2.36
C VAL A 136 18.20 -15.32 1.71
N GLU A 137 17.16 -16.15 1.87
CA GLU A 137 17.17 -17.53 1.37
C GLU A 137 16.61 -17.65 -0.05
N GLU A 138 15.49 -16.97 -0.35
CA GLU A 138 14.86 -17.01 -1.67
C GLU A 138 15.36 -15.88 -2.60
N GLU A 139 16.09 -14.90 -2.06
CA GLU A 139 16.66 -13.76 -2.80
C GLU A 139 15.64 -13.08 -3.73
N LEU A 140 14.41 -12.88 -3.25
CA LEU A 140 13.37 -12.23 -4.05
C LEU A 140 13.80 -10.82 -4.46
N PRO A 141 13.48 -10.37 -5.68
CA PRO A 141 14.04 -9.13 -6.26
C PRO A 141 13.63 -7.84 -5.57
N TYR A 142 12.47 -7.77 -4.91
CA TYR A 142 11.94 -6.57 -4.27
C TYR A 142 12.11 -5.29 -5.11
N PRO A 143 11.52 -5.20 -6.30
CA PRO A 143 11.83 -4.14 -7.28
C PRO A 143 11.53 -2.73 -6.76
N GLU A 144 10.50 -2.55 -5.94
CA GLU A 144 10.20 -1.27 -5.31
C GLU A 144 11.27 -0.88 -4.29
N GLY A 145 11.73 -1.82 -3.48
CA GLY A 145 12.82 -1.60 -2.52
C GLY A 145 14.13 -1.23 -3.21
N VAL A 146 14.45 -1.91 -4.33
CA VAL A 146 15.61 -1.57 -5.17
C VAL A 146 15.48 -0.18 -5.75
N ALA A 147 14.33 0.19 -6.30
CA ALA A 147 14.08 1.53 -6.84
C ALA A 147 14.21 2.61 -5.75
N CYS A 148 13.69 2.36 -4.55
CA CYS A 148 13.82 3.27 -3.41
C CYS A 148 15.28 3.45 -2.99
N ARG A 149 16.07 2.36 -2.93
CA ARG A 149 17.51 2.42 -2.67
C ARG A 149 18.23 3.30 -3.69
N GLU A 150 17.95 3.12 -4.97
CA GLU A 150 18.58 3.94 -6.03
C GLU A 150 18.25 5.43 -5.87
N VAL A 151 17.02 5.76 -5.48
CA VAL A 151 16.62 7.15 -5.20
C VAL A 151 17.37 7.72 -3.99
N LEU A 152 17.51 6.95 -2.91
CA LEU A 152 18.28 7.37 -1.72
C LEU A 152 19.75 7.62 -2.07
N VAL A 153 20.36 6.71 -2.82
CA VAL A 153 21.78 6.83 -3.26
C VAL A 153 21.97 8.01 -4.22
N ALA A 154 21.07 8.17 -5.19
CA ALA A 154 21.10 9.31 -6.11
C ALA A 154 20.91 10.64 -5.37
N GLY A 155 20.04 10.65 -4.39
CA GLY A 155 19.79 11.82 -3.54
C GLY A 155 21.00 12.20 -2.70
N GLU A 156 21.76 11.24 -2.18
CA GLU A 156 22.99 11.51 -1.43
C GLU A 156 24.07 12.12 -2.30
N LYS A 157 24.25 11.62 -3.51
CA LYS A 157 25.20 12.17 -4.47
C LYS A 157 24.81 13.56 -4.99
N GLY A 158 23.54 13.94 -4.85
CA GLY A 158 22.99 15.18 -5.45
C GLY A 158 22.96 15.11 -6.98
N GLY A 159 22.33 16.07 -7.63
CA GLY A 159 22.39 16.18 -9.07
C GLY A 159 21.02 16.27 -9.76
N ALA A 160 20.99 15.98 -11.07
CA ALA A 160 19.82 16.17 -11.94
C ALA A 160 18.58 15.37 -11.49
N GLY A 161 18.75 14.21 -10.87
CA GLY A 161 17.65 13.39 -10.37
C GLY A 161 16.86 14.09 -9.26
N MET A 162 17.53 14.64 -8.27
CA MET A 162 16.89 15.42 -7.18
C MET A 162 16.13 16.63 -7.73
N THR A 163 16.75 17.34 -8.67
CA THR A 163 16.15 18.51 -9.30
C THR A 163 14.86 18.15 -10.04
N ALA A 164 14.86 17.05 -10.81
CA ALA A 164 13.67 16.56 -11.52
C ALA A 164 12.52 16.24 -10.56
N ILE A 165 12.81 15.61 -9.42
CA ILE A 165 11.79 15.26 -8.41
C ILE A 165 11.21 16.52 -7.76
N ILE A 166 12.05 17.52 -7.41
CA ILE A 166 11.57 18.79 -6.86
C ILE A 166 10.65 19.51 -7.86
N TYR A 167 11.02 19.56 -9.14
CA TYR A 167 10.16 20.10 -10.18
C TYR A 167 8.84 19.32 -10.32
N ALA A 168 8.89 18.00 -10.32
CA ALA A 168 7.68 17.16 -10.38
C ALA A 168 6.74 17.40 -9.19
N LEU A 169 7.28 17.48 -7.96
CA LEU A 169 6.51 17.85 -6.78
C LEU A 169 5.89 19.24 -6.89
N GLY A 170 6.67 20.23 -7.34
CA GLY A 170 6.20 21.60 -7.54
C GLY A 170 5.09 21.68 -8.58
N LEU A 171 5.25 21.03 -9.72
CA LEU A 171 4.25 20.96 -10.79
C LEU A 171 2.98 20.22 -10.33
N GLY A 172 3.12 19.09 -9.62
CA GLY A 172 2.00 18.35 -9.06
C GLY A 172 1.21 19.16 -8.04
N ALA A 173 1.91 19.85 -7.13
CA ALA A 173 1.29 20.73 -6.16
C ALA A 173 0.57 21.91 -6.82
N MET A 174 1.18 22.54 -7.83
CA MET A 174 0.58 23.62 -8.60
C MET A 174 -0.66 23.14 -9.36
N TYR A 175 -0.59 22.00 -10.02
CA TYR A 175 -1.74 21.40 -10.70
C TYR A 175 -2.88 21.11 -9.72
N GLY A 176 -2.60 20.46 -8.58
CA GLY A 176 -3.60 20.20 -7.56
C GLY A 176 -4.22 21.47 -6.98
N TRP A 177 -3.42 22.51 -6.78
CA TRP A 177 -3.90 23.80 -6.30
C TRP A 177 -4.77 24.52 -7.33
N VAL A 178 -4.40 24.50 -8.61
CA VAL A 178 -5.17 25.09 -9.69
C VAL A 178 -6.49 24.35 -9.92
N THR A 179 -6.45 23.03 -9.98
CA THR A 179 -7.66 22.22 -10.27
C THR A 179 -8.64 22.19 -9.09
N LYS A 180 -8.15 21.92 -7.89
CA LYS A 180 -8.98 21.73 -6.69
C LYS A 180 -9.18 23.03 -5.90
N GLY A 181 -8.18 23.90 -5.86
CA GLY A 181 -8.22 25.16 -5.11
C GLY A 181 -9.12 26.19 -5.76
N PHE A 182 -8.94 26.46 -7.04
CA PHE A 182 -9.75 27.45 -7.77
C PHE A 182 -11.04 26.92 -8.35
N LYS A 183 -11.26 25.59 -8.36
CA LYS A 183 -12.43 24.94 -8.98
C LYS A 183 -12.72 25.41 -10.39
N ILE A 184 -11.68 25.86 -11.12
CA ILE A 184 -11.78 26.48 -12.44
C ILE A 184 -12.23 25.46 -13.48
N ILE A 185 -11.99 24.17 -13.24
CA ILE A 185 -12.17 23.11 -14.22
C ILE A 185 -13.07 22.02 -13.61
N GLY A 186 -14.38 22.10 -13.94
CA GLY A 186 -15.38 21.07 -13.57
C GLY A 186 -15.97 21.17 -12.16
N LYS A 187 -17.16 20.61 -11.97
CA LYS A 187 -17.89 20.61 -10.69
C LYS A 187 -17.15 19.84 -9.56
N HIS A 188 -16.27 18.91 -9.92
CA HIS A 188 -15.53 18.04 -8.99
C HIS A 188 -14.02 18.35 -8.93
N GLY A 189 -13.57 19.45 -9.56
CA GLY A 189 -12.18 19.92 -9.45
C GLY A 189 -11.17 19.21 -10.36
N GLU A 190 -11.59 18.28 -11.20
CA GLU A 190 -10.77 17.70 -12.27
C GLU A 190 -11.52 17.79 -13.62
N PRO A 191 -10.80 18.08 -14.72
CA PRO A 191 -11.45 18.17 -16.02
C PRO A 191 -11.89 16.78 -16.45
N HIS A 192 -13.19 16.55 -16.48
CA HIS A 192 -13.75 15.33 -17.05
C HIS A 192 -14.62 15.69 -18.26
N LEU A 193 -14.41 14.97 -19.32
CA LEU A 193 -15.25 15.00 -20.50
C LEU A 193 -15.99 13.68 -20.57
N SER A 194 -17.29 13.70 -20.43
CA SER A 194 -18.10 12.49 -20.51
C SER A 194 -19.35 12.72 -21.29
N GLY A 195 -19.79 11.72 -22.00
CA GLY A 195 -21.04 11.76 -22.78
C GLY A 195 -21.56 10.37 -23.08
N ALA A 196 -22.87 10.25 -23.19
CA ALA A 196 -23.52 9.03 -23.67
C ALA A 196 -24.07 9.29 -25.06
N ILE A 197 -23.88 8.34 -25.95
CA ILE A 197 -24.37 8.38 -27.35
C ILE A 197 -25.30 7.20 -27.56
N ASP A 198 -26.49 7.44 -28.07
CA ASP A 198 -27.39 6.38 -28.50
C ASP A 198 -26.87 5.78 -29.81
N PHE A 199 -26.58 4.48 -29.82
CA PHE A 199 -25.99 3.77 -30.93
C PHE A 199 -26.66 2.40 -31.11
N LEU A 200 -27.23 2.13 -32.28
CA LEU A 200 -27.85 0.82 -32.61
C LEU A 200 -28.86 0.30 -31.56
N GLY A 201 -29.66 1.17 -30.96
CA GLY A 201 -30.66 0.77 -29.96
C GLY A 201 -30.12 0.56 -28.57
N THR A 202 -28.83 0.85 -28.32
CA THR A 202 -28.21 0.87 -27.03
C THR A 202 -27.50 2.20 -26.74
N ARG A 203 -26.96 2.34 -25.55
CA ARG A 203 -26.18 3.53 -25.16
C ARG A 203 -24.73 3.17 -24.97
N LEU A 204 -23.86 3.98 -25.54
CA LEU A 204 -22.41 3.91 -25.32
C LEU A 204 -22.01 5.14 -24.50
N TYR A 205 -21.22 4.91 -23.47
CA TYR A 205 -20.66 5.96 -22.64
C TYR A 205 -19.16 6.07 -22.89
N ILE A 206 -18.73 7.28 -23.18
CA ILE A 206 -17.30 7.60 -23.28
C ILE A 206 -17.02 8.69 -22.25
N GLY A 207 -16.11 8.41 -21.35
CA GLY A 207 -15.62 9.35 -20.34
C GLY A 207 -14.11 9.40 -20.33
N PHE A 208 -13.58 10.60 -20.20
CA PHE A 208 -12.14 10.85 -20.05
C PHE A 208 -11.92 11.84 -18.92
N GLU A 209 -11.11 11.45 -17.95
CA GLU A 209 -10.73 12.28 -16.81
C GLU A 209 -9.24 12.61 -16.89
N MET A 210 -8.93 13.91 -16.89
CA MET A 210 -7.55 14.39 -16.93
C MET A 210 -6.99 14.51 -15.51
N SER A 211 -6.72 13.37 -14.89
CA SER A 211 -6.09 13.33 -13.58
C SER A 211 -4.59 13.06 -13.70
N LEU A 212 -3.77 14.00 -13.22
CA LEU A 212 -2.31 13.85 -13.22
C LEU A 212 -1.89 12.65 -12.36
N ALA A 213 -2.65 12.38 -11.31
CA ALA A 213 -2.42 11.23 -10.44
C ALA A 213 -2.61 9.91 -11.20
N LEU A 214 -3.72 9.77 -11.97
CA LEU A 214 -3.98 8.57 -12.76
C LEU A 214 -2.95 8.36 -13.88
N VAL A 215 -2.54 9.45 -14.55
CA VAL A 215 -1.46 9.39 -15.57
C VAL A 215 -0.16 8.91 -14.95
N SER A 216 0.21 9.44 -13.78
CA SER A 216 1.42 9.04 -13.06
C SER A 216 1.36 7.59 -12.61
N VAL A 217 0.22 7.13 -12.08
CA VAL A 217 0.01 5.72 -11.71
C VAL A 217 0.11 4.82 -12.93
N GLY A 218 -0.52 5.19 -14.05
CA GLY A 218 -0.43 4.43 -15.29
C GLY A 218 1.01 4.28 -15.79
N TYR A 219 1.83 5.34 -15.62
CA TYR A 219 3.26 5.29 -15.96
C TYR A 219 4.05 4.35 -15.03
N ILE A 220 3.79 4.41 -13.72
CA ILE A 220 4.48 3.58 -12.71
C ILE A 220 4.16 2.09 -12.89
N VAL A 221 2.88 1.73 -13.04
CA VAL A 221 2.47 0.33 -13.20
C VAL A 221 2.84 -0.27 -14.56
N GLY A 222 3.14 0.58 -15.53
CA GLY A 222 3.59 0.21 -16.86
C GLY A 222 2.48 -0.26 -17.79
N ILE A 223 2.83 -0.33 -19.08
CA ILE A 223 1.88 -0.58 -20.18
C ILE A 223 1.13 -1.91 -20.06
N ARG A 224 1.78 -2.95 -19.53
CA ARG A 224 1.18 -4.28 -19.43
C ARG A 224 -0.02 -4.26 -18.47
N ILE A 225 0.17 -3.76 -17.26
CA ILE A 225 -0.90 -3.70 -16.24
C ILE A 225 -1.94 -2.66 -16.64
N ALA A 226 -1.52 -1.49 -17.12
CA ALA A 226 -2.43 -0.46 -17.61
C ALA A 226 -3.33 -0.98 -18.75
N SER A 227 -2.82 -1.83 -19.64
CA SER A 227 -3.61 -2.46 -20.71
C SER A 227 -4.66 -3.41 -20.17
N PHE A 228 -4.39 -4.18 -19.12
CA PHE A 228 -5.41 -5.03 -18.47
C PHE A 228 -6.50 -4.20 -17.80
N ILE A 229 -6.15 -3.10 -17.13
CA ILE A 229 -7.12 -2.19 -16.52
C ILE A 229 -8.00 -1.57 -17.61
N PHE A 230 -7.40 -1.09 -18.69
CA PHE A 230 -8.13 -0.52 -19.84
C PHE A 230 -9.06 -1.55 -20.48
N LEU A 231 -8.59 -2.79 -20.69
CA LEU A 231 -9.42 -3.87 -21.24
C LEU A 231 -10.61 -4.19 -20.34
N GLY A 232 -10.41 -4.21 -19.00
CA GLY A 232 -11.50 -4.36 -18.04
C GLY A 232 -12.54 -3.24 -18.17
N GLY A 233 -12.10 -2.00 -18.37
CA GLY A 233 -12.96 -0.85 -18.64
C GLY A 233 -13.73 -1.01 -19.94
N VAL A 234 -13.06 -1.40 -21.03
CA VAL A 234 -13.71 -1.65 -22.33
C VAL A 234 -14.76 -2.75 -22.24
N ILE A 235 -14.46 -3.86 -21.56
CA ILE A 235 -15.42 -4.95 -21.34
C ILE A 235 -16.61 -4.44 -20.51
N GLY A 236 -16.37 -3.78 -19.39
CA GLY A 236 -17.41 -3.31 -18.49
C GLY A 236 -18.31 -2.26 -19.15
N PHE A 237 -17.71 -1.16 -19.62
CA PHE A 237 -18.42 -0.01 -20.14
C PHE A 237 -18.81 -0.18 -21.62
N GLY A 238 -17.95 -0.78 -22.44
CA GLY A 238 -18.18 -0.91 -23.87
C GLY A 238 -19.04 -2.12 -24.27
N VAL A 239 -19.08 -3.18 -23.44
CA VAL A 239 -19.77 -4.43 -23.79
C VAL A 239 -20.87 -4.75 -22.79
N LEU A 240 -20.57 -4.91 -21.52
CA LEU A 240 -21.51 -5.46 -20.55
C LEU A 240 -22.67 -4.51 -20.23
N VAL A 241 -22.41 -3.23 -20.00
CA VAL A 241 -23.49 -2.25 -19.75
C VAL A 241 -24.42 -2.10 -20.97
N PRO A 242 -23.90 -1.91 -22.21
CA PRO A 242 -24.75 -1.88 -23.41
C PRO A 242 -25.62 -3.13 -23.60
N ILE A 243 -25.06 -4.32 -23.41
CA ILE A 243 -25.83 -5.59 -23.50
C ILE A 243 -26.91 -5.62 -22.42
N LEU A 244 -26.59 -5.26 -21.18
CA LEU A 244 -27.57 -5.23 -20.09
C LEU A 244 -28.70 -4.25 -20.38
N GLY A 245 -28.36 -3.05 -20.91
CA GLY A 245 -29.34 -2.06 -21.32
C GLY A 245 -30.30 -2.54 -22.41
N ILE A 246 -29.82 -3.39 -23.35
CA ILE A 246 -30.69 -4.03 -24.35
C ILE A 246 -31.60 -5.08 -23.71
N LEU A 247 -31.05 -5.90 -22.79
CA LEU A 247 -31.77 -7.03 -22.19
C LEU A 247 -32.82 -6.60 -21.15
N GLN A 248 -32.49 -5.64 -20.29
CA GLN A 248 -33.36 -5.20 -19.19
C GLN A 248 -34.11 -3.90 -19.47
N GLY A 249 -33.72 -3.18 -20.53
CA GLY A 249 -34.18 -1.83 -20.79
C GLY A 249 -33.38 -0.77 -20.02
N TRP A 250 -33.41 0.44 -20.56
CA TRP A 250 -32.72 1.58 -19.92
C TRP A 250 -33.64 2.22 -18.88
N PRO A 251 -33.14 2.68 -17.73
CA PRO A 251 -33.91 3.45 -16.75
C PRO A 251 -34.59 4.66 -17.40
N VAL A 252 -35.89 4.80 -17.17
CA VAL A 252 -36.72 5.86 -17.76
C VAL A 252 -36.66 7.12 -16.87
N GLY A 253 -36.61 8.30 -17.50
CA GLY A 253 -36.62 9.56 -16.76
C GLY A 253 -35.25 10.04 -16.25
N MET A 254 -34.18 9.35 -16.60
CA MET A 254 -32.79 9.73 -16.30
C MET A 254 -32.06 10.23 -17.54
N ASP A 255 -31.10 11.12 -17.37
CA ASP A 255 -30.18 11.49 -18.44
C ASP A 255 -29.44 10.22 -18.97
N PRO A 256 -29.12 10.15 -20.26
CA PRO A 256 -28.45 8.98 -20.84
C PRO A 256 -27.18 8.53 -20.08
N ALA A 257 -26.37 9.47 -19.60
CA ALA A 257 -25.17 9.18 -18.84
C ALA A 257 -25.50 8.68 -17.43
N GLU A 258 -26.50 9.25 -16.77
CA GLU A 258 -26.95 8.80 -15.44
C GLU A 258 -27.56 7.39 -15.52
N ALA A 259 -28.38 7.12 -16.52
CA ALA A 259 -28.95 5.80 -16.72
C ALA A 259 -27.88 4.73 -17.00
N PHE A 260 -26.82 5.08 -17.75
CA PHE A 260 -25.67 4.22 -17.98
C PHE A 260 -24.92 3.90 -16.68
N MET A 261 -24.62 4.93 -15.90
CA MET A 261 -23.93 4.78 -14.62
C MET A 261 -24.77 4.03 -13.57
N ALA A 262 -26.10 4.16 -13.62
CA ALA A 262 -26.99 3.41 -12.75
C ALA A 262 -26.91 1.89 -13.04
N LEU A 263 -26.97 1.46 -14.30
CA LEU A 263 -26.82 0.04 -14.67
C LEU A 263 -25.42 -0.48 -14.30
N TRP A 264 -24.40 0.29 -14.54
CA TRP A 264 -23.04 -0.07 -14.13
C TRP A 264 -22.94 -0.27 -12.62
N SER A 265 -23.40 0.67 -11.83
CA SER A 265 -23.26 0.65 -10.36
C SER A 265 -24.09 -0.44 -9.69
N GLN A 266 -25.26 -0.78 -10.26
CA GLN A 266 -26.16 -1.77 -9.67
C GLN A 266 -25.83 -3.20 -10.08
N HIS A 267 -25.20 -3.42 -11.24
CA HIS A 267 -25.00 -4.75 -11.79
C HIS A 267 -23.56 -5.03 -12.22
N ILE A 268 -23.02 -4.25 -13.15
CA ILE A 268 -21.78 -4.62 -13.85
C ILE A 268 -20.55 -4.52 -12.96
N ARG A 269 -20.50 -3.56 -12.03
CA ARG A 269 -19.37 -3.45 -11.08
C ARG A 269 -19.18 -4.74 -10.27
N PHE A 270 -20.25 -5.48 -9.99
CA PHE A 270 -20.16 -6.73 -9.23
C PHE A 270 -19.50 -7.87 -10.03
N VAL A 271 -19.51 -7.80 -11.36
CA VAL A 271 -18.72 -8.71 -12.21
C VAL A 271 -17.22 -8.48 -11.94
N GLY A 272 -16.80 -7.22 -11.86
CA GLY A 272 -15.41 -6.87 -11.50
C GLY A 272 -15.05 -7.31 -10.07
N VAL A 273 -15.95 -7.12 -9.11
CA VAL A 273 -15.77 -7.60 -7.73
C VAL A 273 -15.61 -9.13 -7.70
N GLY A 274 -16.48 -9.86 -8.42
CA GLY A 274 -16.38 -11.31 -8.54
C GLY A 274 -15.05 -11.77 -9.17
N ALA A 275 -14.61 -11.09 -10.22
CA ALA A 275 -13.31 -11.36 -10.84
C ALA A 275 -12.14 -11.14 -9.88
N MET A 276 -12.16 -10.07 -9.07
CA MET A 276 -11.14 -9.82 -8.03
C MET A 276 -11.14 -10.92 -6.96
N VAL A 277 -12.31 -11.34 -6.47
CA VAL A 277 -12.42 -12.41 -5.47
C VAL A 277 -11.87 -13.73 -6.02
N VAL A 278 -12.30 -14.13 -7.22
CA VAL A 278 -11.83 -15.36 -7.85
C VAL A 278 -10.33 -15.29 -8.15
N GLY A 279 -9.85 -14.17 -8.67
CA GLY A 279 -8.42 -13.94 -8.93
C GLY A 279 -7.59 -14.01 -7.65
N GLY A 280 -8.07 -13.39 -6.57
CA GLY A 280 -7.42 -13.45 -5.25
C GLY A 280 -7.34 -14.87 -4.70
N ILE A 281 -8.46 -15.61 -4.71
CA ILE A 281 -8.48 -17.01 -4.28
C ILE A 281 -7.56 -17.87 -5.14
N TYR A 282 -7.57 -17.68 -6.47
CA TYR A 282 -6.69 -18.40 -7.38
C TYR A 282 -5.22 -18.11 -7.09
N THR A 283 -4.85 -16.85 -6.85
CA THR A 283 -3.49 -16.47 -6.52
C THR A 283 -3.02 -17.14 -5.24
N LEU A 284 -3.83 -17.10 -4.17
CA LEU A 284 -3.54 -17.79 -2.92
C LEU A 284 -3.36 -19.30 -3.12
N TRP A 285 -4.24 -19.92 -3.90
CA TRP A 285 -4.15 -21.34 -4.21
C TRP A 285 -2.90 -21.67 -5.03
N SER A 286 -2.58 -20.85 -6.02
CA SER A 286 -1.38 -21.02 -6.86
C SER A 286 -0.09 -20.92 -6.04
N MET A 287 -0.05 -20.01 -5.06
CA MET A 287 1.11 -19.76 -4.20
C MET A 287 1.22 -20.67 -2.99
N ARG A 288 0.28 -21.62 -2.79
CA ARG A 288 0.19 -22.45 -1.57
C ARG A 288 1.49 -23.21 -1.24
N SER A 289 2.22 -23.68 -2.26
CA SER A 289 3.49 -24.41 -2.06
C SER A 289 4.59 -23.49 -1.59
N THR A 290 4.69 -22.29 -2.16
CA THR A 290 5.67 -21.26 -1.79
C THR A 290 5.40 -20.75 -0.37
N ILE A 291 4.13 -20.47 -0.06
CA ILE A 291 3.72 -20.06 1.29
C ILE A 291 4.05 -21.17 2.30
N ALA A 292 3.69 -22.44 2.01
CA ALA A 292 3.97 -23.56 2.90
C ALA A 292 5.48 -23.80 3.08
N SER A 293 6.28 -23.65 2.03
CA SER A 293 7.75 -23.75 2.14
C SER A 293 8.33 -22.62 2.95
N GLY A 294 7.89 -21.39 2.75
CA GLY A 294 8.30 -20.22 3.52
C GLY A 294 7.97 -20.37 5.01
N VAL A 295 6.75 -20.77 5.34
CA VAL A 295 6.33 -21.08 6.72
C VAL A 295 7.19 -22.20 7.33
N SER A 296 7.39 -23.29 6.59
CA SER A 296 8.19 -24.42 7.06
C SER A 296 9.65 -24.03 7.33
N LYS A 297 10.25 -23.22 6.45
CA LYS A 297 11.61 -22.70 6.60
C LYS A 297 11.71 -21.73 7.77
N ALA A 298 10.75 -20.81 7.93
CA ALA A 298 10.69 -19.90 9.07
C ALA A 298 10.63 -20.65 10.40
N ILE A 299 9.81 -21.72 10.50
CA ILE A 299 9.73 -22.55 11.71
C ILE A 299 11.02 -23.34 11.93
N LYS A 300 11.68 -23.81 10.87
CA LYS A 300 12.95 -24.55 10.98
C LYS A 300 14.11 -23.61 11.31
N GLY A 301 14.19 -22.45 10.66
CA GLY A 301 15.20 -21.43 10.94
C GLY A 301 15.12 -20.87 12.36
N ALA A 302 13.92 -20.90 12.95
CA ALA A 302 13.70 -20.62 14.37
C ALA A 302 14.41 -21.60 15.34
N ARG A 303 14.80 -22.78 14.85
CA ARG A 303 15.47 -23.81 15.65
C ARG A 303 16.99 -23.85 15.43
N ASP A 304 17.47 -23.21 14.37
CA ASP A 304 18.88 -23.21 14.02
C ASP A 304 19.52 -21.91 14.49
N ASP A 305 20.02 -21.90 15.73
CA ASP A 305 20.88 -20.85 16.27
C ASP A 305 22.21 -20.92 15.50
N GLY A 306 22.26 -20.36 14.30
CA GLY A 306 23.48 -20.30 13.50
C GLY A 306 24.61 -19.65 14.27
N THR A 307 25.57 -20.48 14.71
CA THR A 307 26.69 -20.09 15.57
C THR A 307 27.83 -19.37 14.85
N GLY A 308 27.56 -18.73 13.69
CA GLY A 308 28.55 -17.93 12.97
C GLY A 308 28.45 -16.43 13.32
N PRO A 309 29.54 -15.66 13.18
CA PRO A 309 29.47 -14.19 13.24
C PRO A 309 28.63 -13.69 12.06
N VAL A 310 27.40 -13.31 12.34
CA VAL A 310 26.46 -12.74 11.36
C VAL A 310 26.77 -11.26 11.22
N ALA A 311 26.85 -10.75 9.98
CA ALA A 311 27.02 -9.33 9.73
C ALA A 311 25.88 -8.53 10.39
N ARG A 312 26.16 -7.30 10.84
CA ARG A 312 25.17 -6.46 11.54
C ARG A 312 23.87 -6.31 10.74
N GLU A 313 23.98 -6.22 9.43
CA GLU A 313 22.84 -6.06 8.50
C GLU A 313 21.95 -7.31 8.44
N GLU A 314 22.48 -8.45 8.80
CA GLU A 314 21.76 -9.74 8.82
C GLU A 314 21.21 -10.10 10.20
N GLN A 315 21.51 -9.28 11.23
CA GLN A 315 21.03 -9.50 12.58
C GLN A 315 19.59 -9.01 12.73
N ASP A 316 18.67 -9.95 12.83
CA ASP A 316 17.28 -9.67 13.17
C ASP A 316 17.05 -9.66 14.68
N ILE A 317 15.88 -9.17 15.10
CA ILE A 317 15.43 -9.33 16.48
C ILE A 317 15.35 -10.83 16.80
N ASP A 318 15.83 -11.22 17.98
CA ASP A 318 15.79 -12.60 18.41
C ASP A 318 14.39 -13.20 18.27
N ILE A 319 14.34 -14.37 17.68
CA ILE A 319 13.09 -15.03 17.32
C ILE A 319 12.20 -15.31 18.54
N ARG A 320 12.82 -15.56 19.70
CA ARG A 320 12.08 -15.75 20.96
C ARG A 320 11.38 -14.46 21.38
N THR A 321 12.07 -13.32 21.25
CA THR A 321 11.50 -11.99 21.51
C THR A 321 10.38 -11.71 20.54
N THR A 322 10.55 -12.02 19.25
CA THR A 322 9.53 -11.83 18.22
C THR A 322 8.25 -12.63 18.52
N PHE A 323 8.37 -13.91 18.85
CA PHE A 323 7.23 -14.74 19.23
C PHE A 323 6.61 -14.33 20.57
N PHE A 324 7.41 -13.89 21.54
CA PHE A 324 6.89 -13.38 22.81
C PHE A 324 6.05 -12.12 22.59
N VAL A 325 6.55 -11.16 21.81
CA VAL A 325 5.82 -9.94 21.47
C VAL A 325 4.56 -10.27 20.67
N ALA A 326 4.64 -11.13 19.66
CA ALA A 326 3.47 -11.57 18.90
C ALA A 326 2.41 -12.22 19.79
N GLY A 327 2.81 -13.11 20.70
CA GLY A 327 1.91 -13.73 21.67
C GLY A 327 1.29 -12.72 22.63
N PHE A 328 2.06 -11.75 23.10
CA PHE A 328 1.58 -10.68 23.97
C PHE A 328 0.55 -9.79 23.23
N ILE A 329 0.81 -9.42 21.97
CA ILE A 329 -0.14 -8.66 21.15
C ILE A 329 -1.41 -9.46 20.86
N ALA A 330 -1.28 -10.76 20.58
CA ALA A 330 -2.46 -11.63 20.41
C ALA A 330 -3.29 -11.70 21.71
N PHE A 331 -2.64 -11.72 22.88
CA PHE A 331 -3.32 -11.64 24.17
C PHE A 331 -4.00 -10.31 24.40
N LEU A 332 -3.36 -9.19 24.07
CA LEU A 332 -4.00 -7.87 24.13
C LEU A 332 -5.20 -7.77 23.19
N THR A 333 -5.10 -8.37 22.01
CA THR A 333 -6.21 -8.45 21.04
C THR A 333 -7.38 -9.25 21.62
N PHE A 334 -7.08 -10.37 22.27
CA PHE A 334 -8.11 -11.14 22.98
C PHE A 334 -8.81 -10.32 24.06
N LEU A 335 -8.06 -9.59 24.90
CA LEU A 335 -8.65 -8.72 25.94
C LEU A 335 -9.52 -7.61 25.33
N PHE A 336 -9.04 -6.99 24.27
CA PHE A 336 -9.78 -5.96 23.55
C PHE A 336 -11.09 -6.51 22.97
N TYR A 337 -11.06 -7.67 22.33
CA TYR A 337 -12.27 -8.32 21.80
C TYR A 337 -13.22 -8.75 22.91
N TRP A 338 -12.68 -9.27 24.01
CA TRP A 338 -13.52 -9.60 25.16
C TRP A 338 -14.24 -8.38 25.73
N TYR A 339 -13.54 -7.26 25.85
CA TYR A 339 -14.15 -5.99 26.26
C TYR A 339 -15.22 -5.51 25.27
N SER A 340 -14.95 -5.59 23.99
CA SER A 340 -15.84 -5.07 22.92
C SER A 340 -17.05 -5.96 22.66
N ILE A 341 -16.88 -7.29 22.68
CA ILE A 341 -17.93 -8.27 22.32
C ILE A 341 -18.69 -8.76 23.57
N GLY A 342 -18.07 -8.73 24.73
CA GLY A 342 -18.66 -9.24 25.98
C GLY A 342 -18.74 -10.78 26.08
N ASN A 343 -18.26 -11.52 25.07
CA ASN A 343 -18.27 -12.98 25.02
C ASN A 343 -16.86 -13.53 24.91
N ILE A 344 -16.39 -14.26 25.94
CA ILE A 344 -15.02 -14.76 26.05
C ILE A 344 -14.67 -15.76 24.94
N VAL A 345 -15.62 -16.62 24.54
CA VAL A 345 -15.39 -17.64 23.50
C VAL A 345 -15.24 -16.98 22.14
N LEU A 346 -16.12 -16.03 21.80
CA LEU A 346 -16.04 -15.30 20.54
C LEU A 346 -14.77 -14.43 20.49
N ALA A 347 -14.37 -13.82 21.61
CA ALA A 347 -13.16 -13.04 21.72
C ALA A 347 -11.90 -13.91 21.48
N PHE A 348 -11.87 -15.09 22.08
CA PHE A 348 -10.76 -16.03 21.89
C PHE A 348 -10.65 -16.52 20.45
N VAL A 349 -11.77 -16.94 19.86
CA VAL A 349 -11.83 -17.40 18.46
C VAL A 349 -11.43 -16.26 17.52
N GLY A 350 -11.92 -15.05 17.75
CA GLY A 350 -11.58 -13.87 16.96
C GLY A 350 -10.09 -13.51 17.05
N ALA A 351 -9.49 -13.53 18.23
CA ALA A 351 -8.08 -13.23 18.42
C ALA A 351 -7.18 -14.31 17.78
N LEU A 352 -7.54 -15.57 17.92
CA LEU A 352 -6.84 -16.68 17.27
C LEU A 352 -6.93 -16.58 15.75
N PHE A 353 -8.13 -16.30 15.23
CA PHE A 353 -8.33 -16.09 13.80
C PHE A 353 -7.49 -14.93 13.29
N LEU A 354 -7.48 -13.78 14.00
CA LEU A 354 -6.66 -12.64 13.63
C LEU A 354 -5.16 -13.00 13.60
N ALA A 355 -4.66 -13.70 14.60
CA ALA A 355 -3.25 -14.08 14.65
C ALA A 355 -2.85 -14.97 13.46
N VAL A 356 -3.67 -15.99 13.15
CA VAL A 356 -3.43 -16.89 12.01
C VAL A 356 -3.56 -16.13 10.68
N ALA A 357 -4.61 -15.32 10.53
CA ALA A 357 -4.82 -14.51 9.33
C ALA A 357 -3.72 -13.47 9.13
N ALA A 358 -3.27 -12.79 10.19
CA ALA A 358 -2.18 -11.82 10.12
C ALA A 358 -0.88 -12.47 9.64
N PHE A 359 -0.53 -13.65 10.14
CA PHE A 359 0.64 -14.38 9.65
C PHE A 359 0.51 -14.74 8.17
N PHE A 360 -0.65 -15.29 7.78
CA PHE A 360 -0.91 -15.69 6.41
C PHE A 360 -0.86 -14.49 5.45
N PHE A 361 -1.53 -13.39 5.79
CA PHE A 361 -1.54 -12.19 4.95
C PHE A 361 -0.17 -11.50 4.92
N SER A 362 0.59 -11.50 6.01
CA SER A 362 1.96 -10.99 6.01
C SER A 362 2.86 -11.80 5.08
N ALA A 363 2.71 -13.14 5.07
CA ALA A 363 3.47 -13.99 4.16
C ALA A 363 3.11 -13.75 2.68
N VAL A 364 1.82 -13.64 2.38
CA VAL A 364 1.34 -13.35 1.02
C VAL A 364 1.81 -11.98 0.55
N ALA A 365 1.61 -10.95 1.39
CA ALA A 365 2.01 -9.59 1.05
C ALA A 365 3.53 -9.46 0.88
N GLY A 366 4.32 -10.06 1.78
CA GLY A 366 5.78 -10.06 1.68
C GLY A 366 6.29 -10.76 0.42
N TYR A 367 5.68 -11.88 0.03
CA TYR A 367 6.03 -12.56 -1.20
C TYR A 367 5.64 -11.77 -2.46
N ILE A 368 4.42 -11.22 -2.51
CA ILE A 368 3.97 -10.42 -3.66
C ILE A 368 4.87 -9.19 -3.81
N ALA A 369 5.14 -8.48 -2.73
CA ALA A 369 6.05 -7.33 -2.75
C ALA A 369 7.48 -7.71 -3.19
N GLY A 370 7.89 -8.97 -2.95
CA GLY A 370 9.18 -9.49 -3.37
C GLY A 370 9.27 -9.78 -4.87
N VAL A 371 8.16 -10.08 -5.52
CA VAL A 371 8.12 -10.53 -6.93
C VAL A 371 7.65 -9.43 -7.88
N VAL A 372 6.74 -8.57 -7.44
CA VAL A 372 6.07 -7.52 -8.24
C VAL A 372 6.62 -6.15 -7.89
#